data_3116a8419e2e923fcc2a5e5758659e78
#
_entry.id   3116a8419e2e923fcc2a5e5758659e78
#
_cell.length_a   1.000
_cell.length_b   1.000
_cell.length_c   1.000
_cell.angle_alpha   90.00
_cell.angle_beta   90.00
_cell.angle_gamma   90.00
#
_symmetry.space_group_name_H-M   'P 1'
#
loop_
_entity.id
_entity.type
_entity.pdbx_description
1 polymer ?
#
loop_
_entity_poly.entity_id
_entity_poly.type
_entity_poly.pdbx_seq_one_letter_code
_entity_poly.pdbx_strand_id
1 'polypeptide(L)'
;MKRIVKRALRNAFVPALLSLAMIDPAVAQSTAAQNATAPACAAAEHRQFDFWIGDWEVRDPQGKIVGHNRIQKALDGCVLIEHWTSVARVTGTSVNVYDRDRGKWHQTWVDSGGGSLELDGALVANAMVLAGEAVDADAPSKRALQRITWTPQPNGDVRQLWESSTDGGKTWNVVFDGRYTKRT
;
A
#
# COMPACT_ATOMS: atom_id res chain seq x y z
N MET A 1 51.47 4.99 101.94
CA MET A 1 52.52 4.30 101.19
C MET A 1 51.95 3.64 99.94
N LYS A 2 52.04 4.20 98.74
CA LYS A 2 51.95 3.47 97.50
C LYS A 2 52.41 4.44 96.39
N ARG A 3 53.44 4.06 95.69
CA ARG A 3 54.12 4.84 94.61
C ARG A 3 53.27 4.91 93.42
N ILE A 4 53.14 6.14 92.85
CA ILE A 4 52.46 6.39 91.56
C ILE A 4 53.54 6.38 90.47
N VAL A 5 53.42 5.49 89.51
CA VAL A 5 54.24 5.41 88.35
C VAL A 5 53.51 6.17 87.22
N LYS A 6 54.04 7.30 86.77
CA LYS A 6 53.56 8.03 85.61
C LYS A 6 54.07 7.36 84.35
N ARG A 7 53.15 6.91 83.49
CA ARG A 7 53.49 6.40 82.18
C ARG A 7 53.12 7.48 81.14
N ALA A 8 54.11 7.96 80.34
CA ALA A 8 53.92 8.93 79.33
C ALA A 8 53.26 8.29 78.09
N LEU A 9 52.20 8.91 77.60
CA LEU A 9 51.56 8.55 76.34
C LEU A 9 52.32 9.32 75.19
N ARG A 10 52.85 8.60 74.25
CA ARG A 10 53.36 9.11 73.01
C ARG A 10 52.18 9.21 72.05
N ASN A 11 51.84 10.45 71.62
CA ASN A 11 50.91 10.70 70.57
C ASN A 11 51.57 10.35 69.24
N ALA A 12 51.05 9.34 68.58
CA ALA A 12 51.32 9.06 67.17
C ALA A 12 50.27 9.74 66.29
N PHE A 13 50.68 10.77 65.57
CA PHE A 13 49.88 11.39 64.49
C PHE A 13 49.85 10.45 63.29
N VAL A 14 48.67 9.95 62.93
CA VAL A 14 48.43 9.25 61.67
C VAL A 14 47.77 10.25 60.71
N PRO A 15 48.36 10.56 59.55
CA PRO A 15 47.70 11.41 58.58
C PRO A 15 46.57 10.62 57.89
N ALA A 16 45.34 11.12 58.00
CA ALA A 16 44.22 10.62 57.26
C ALA A 16 44.34 11.05 55.77
N LEU A 17 44.63 10.09 54.92
CA LEU A 17 44.52 10.27 53.48
C LEU A 17 43.03 10.35 53.10
N LEU A 18 42.55 11.56 52.78
CA LEU A 18 41.22 11.75 52.16
C LEU A 18 41.29 11.26 50.71
N SER A 19 40.75 10.10 50.44
CA SER A 19 40.51 9.63 49.08
C SER A 19 39.30 10.37 48.54
N LEU A 20 39.51 11.36 47.64
CA LEU A 20 38.44 11.94 46.83
C LEU A 20 37.96 10.87 45.85
N ALA A 21 36.81 10.28 46.10
CA ALA A 21 36.10 9.47 45.10
C ALA A 21 35.55 10.43 44.00
N MET A 22 36.16 10.40 42.83
CA MET A 22 35.65 11.01 41.63
C MET A 22 34.35 10.25 41.26
N ILE A 23 33.20 10.88 41.46
CA ILE A 23 31.93 10.38 40.96
C ILE A 23 31.89 10.81 39.48
N ASP A 24 32.14 9.87 38.57
CA ASP A 24 31.88 10.04 37.15
C ASP A 24 30.35 10.18 36.97
N PRO A 25 29.87 11.29 36.41
CA PRO A 25 28.47 11.35 36.01
C PRO A 25 28.29 10.43 34.80
N ALA A 26 27.82 9.20 35.06
CA ALA A 26 27.32 8.35 34.00
C ALA A 26 26.17 9.09 33.33
N VAL A 27 26.44 9.75 32.21
CA VAL A 27 25.42 10.31 31.32
C VAL A 27 24.60 9.12 30.82
N ALA A 28 23.46 8.88 31.47
CA ALA A 28 22.46 7.98 30.96
C ALA A 28 21.96 8.55 29.63
N GLN A 29 22.58 8.10 28.53
CA GLN A 29 22.02 8.29 27.20
C GLN A 29 20.69 7.51 27.17
N SER A 30 19.61 8.22 27.47
CA SER A 30 18.27 7.76 27.16
C SER A 30 18.21 7.60 25.65
N THR A 31 18.41 6.38 25.17
CA THR A 31 18.01 5.98 23.83
C THR A 31 16.49 6.05 23.81
N ALA A 32 15.92 7.23 23.57
CA ALA A 32 14.58 7.35 23.10
C ALA A 32 14.55 6.58 21.77
N ALA A 33 14.16 5.30 21.85
CA ALA A 33 13.73 4.56 20.69
C ALA A 33 12.62 5.41 20.08
N GLN A 34 12.94 6.13 19.02
CA GLN A 34 11.97 6.81 18.21
C GLN A 34 11.01 5.70 17.76
N ASN A 35 9.82 5.67 18.34
CA ASN A 35 8.71 4.91 17.80
C ASN A 35 8.43 5.52 16.42
N ALA A 36 9.17 5.08 15.42
CA ALA A 36 8.86 5.37 14.04
C ALA A 36 7.47 4.77 13.81
N THR A 37 6.47 5.63 13.78
CA THR A 37 5.11 5.25 13.42
C THR A 37 5.21 4.53 12.08
N ALA A 38 4.74 3.28 12.01
CA ALA A 38 4.78 2.53 10.75
C ALA A 38 4.14 3.39 9.63
N PRO A 39 4.70 3.37 8.41
CA PRO A 39 4.14 4.15 7.31
C PRO A 39 2.64 3.88 7.17
N ALA A 40 1.85 4.93 6.91
CA ALA A 40 0.37 4.88 6.89
C ALA A 40 -0.02 3.82 5.87
N CYS A 41 0.10 3.15 5.19
CA CYS A 41 -0.33 2.10 4.23
C CYS A 41 0.70 0.97 4.09
N ALA A 42 1.35 0.63 5.22
CA ALA A 42 2.32 -0.47 5.27
C ALA A 42 1.65 -1.85 5.42
N ALA A 43 0.37 -1.90 5.80
CA ALA A 43 -0.35 -3.16 5.99
C ALA A 43 -0.45 -3.97 4.68
N ALA A 44 -0.54 -5.29 4.82
CA ALA A 44 -0.50 -6.23 3.69
C ALA A 44 -1.62 -5.98 2.67
N GLU A 45 -2.76 -5.52 3.12
CA GLU A 45 -3.91 -5.20 2.30
C GLU A 45 -3.60 -4.13 1.25
N HIS A 46 -2.80 -3.11 1.61
CA HIS A 46 -2.37 -2.07 0.67
C HIS A 46 -1.38 -2.57 -0.39
N ARG A 47 -0.91 -3.83 -0.29
CA ARG A 47 0.01 -4.46 -1.25
C ARG A 47 -0.70 -5.43 -2.20
N GLN A 48 -1.95 -5.76 -1.93
CA GLN A 48 -2.70 -6.77 -2.67
C GLN A 48 -2.83 -6.49 -4.17
N PHE A 49 -2.76 -5.23 -4.59
CA PHE A 49 -2.87 -4.83 -6.00
C PHE A 49 -1.52 -4.42 -6.61
N ASP A 50 -0.40 -4.59 -5.90
CA ASP A 50 0.94 -4.21 -6.35
C ASP A 50 1.39 -4.95 -7.63
N PHE A 51 0.82 -6.12 -7.92
CA PHE A 51 1.11 -6.88 -9.12
C PHE A 51 0.73 -6.14 -10.42
N TRP A 52 -0.15 -5.14 -10.35
CA TRP A 52 -0.57 -4.34 -11.49
C TRP A 52 0.31 -3.11 -11.74
N ILE A 53 1.23 -2.77 -10.83
CA ILE A 53 2.14 -1.63 -10.98
C ILE A 53 3.08 -1.85 -12.16
N GLY A 54 3.17 -0.85 -13.05
CA GLY A 54 4.10 -0.87 -14.18
C GLY A 54 3.67 -0.02 -15.36
N ASP A 55 4.51 -0.03 -16.39
CA ASP A 55 4.21 0.45 -17.73
C ASP A 55 3.87 -0.75 -18.60
N TRP A 56 2.74 -0.71 -19.27
CA TRP A 56 2.16 -1.85 -19.96
C TRP A 56 1.78 -1.53 -21.40
N GLU A 57 2.09 -2.46 -22.30
CA GLU A 57 1.41 -2.60 -23.58
C GLU A 57 0.23 -3.56 -23.37
N VAL A 58 -0.94 -3.18 -23.89
CA VAL A 58 -2.16 -3.96 -23.69
C VAL A 58 -2.66 -4.48 -25.03
N ARG A 59 -2.92 -5.79 -25.09
CA ARG A 59 -3.39 -6.51 -26.27
C ARG A 59 -4.73 -7.17 -26.00
N ASP A 60 -5.56 -7.23 -27.06
CA ASP A 60 -6.79 -8.03 -27.06
C ASP A 60 -6.48 -9.54 -27.16
N PRO A 61 -7.48 -10.44 -27.06
CA PRO A 61 -7.29 -11.88 -27.21
C PRO A 61 -6.75 -12.32 -28.59
N GLN A 62 -6.86 -11.46 -29.62
CA GLN A 62 -6.30 -11.68 -30.95
C GLN A 62 -4.84 -11.23 -31.07
N GLY A 63 -4.26 -10.70 -29.99
CA GLY A 63 -2.89 -10.20 -29.94
C GLY A 63 -2.68 -8.80 -30.52
N LYS A 64 -3.75 -8.10 -30.91
CA LYS A 64 -3.68 -6.74 -31.42
C LYS A 64 -3.46 -5.76 -30.25
N ILE A 65 -2.56 -4.78 -30.41
CA ILE A 65 -2.39 -3.70 -29.44
C ILE A 65 -3.67 -2.86 -29.41
N VAL A 66 -4.25 -2.69 -28.23
CA VAL A 66 -5.44 -1.88 -28.00
C VAL A 66 -5.14 -0.62 -27.20
N GLY A 67 -3.99 -0.55 -26.53
CA GLY A 67 -3.57 0.64 -25.80
C GLY A 67 -2.31 0.44 -24.96
N HIS A 68 -2.02 1.48 -24.20
CA HIS A 68 -0.95 1.52 -23.22
C HIS A 68 -1.52 1.92 -21.86
N ASN A 69 -0.96 1.37 -20.82
CA ASN A 69 -1.40 1.66 -19.45
C ASN A 69 -0.21 1.87 -18.53
N ARG A 70 -0.28 2.84 -17.65
CA ARG A 70 0.73 3.10 -16.66
C ARG A 70 0.10 3.17 -15.29
N ILE A 71 0.55 2.30 -14.39
CA ILE A 71 0.09 2.25 -13.02
C ILE A 71 1.23 2.58 -12.08
N GLN A 72 1.03 3.56 -11.20
CA GLN A 72 2.04 4.06 -10.28
C GLN A 72 1.49 4.18 -8.86
N LYS A 73 2.38 3.99 -7.88
CA LYS A 73 2.08 4.34 -6.50
C LYS A 73 2.12 5.85 -6.30
N ALA A 74 1.18 6.35 -5.49
CA ALA A 74 1.11 7.73 -5.01
C ALA A 74 0.79 7.76 -3.51
N LEU A 75 0.88 8.94 -2.89
CA LEU A 75 0.55 9.19 -1.49
C LEU A 75 1.21 8.16 -0.56
N ASP A 76 2.55 8.09 -0.61
CA ASP A 76 3.38 7.19 0.20
C ASP A 76 3.00 5.70 0.07
N GLY A 77 2.45 5.33 -1.10
CA GLY A 77 2.05 3.97 -1.41
C GLY A 77 0.64 3.58 -0.98
N CYS A 78 -0.16 4.55 -0.54
CA CYS A 78 -1.55 4.33 -0.17
C CYS A 78 -2.49 4.19 -1.36
N VAL A 79 -2.09 4.69 -2.52
CA VAL A 79 -2.94 4.80 -3.72
C VAL A 79 -2.19 4.29 -4.94
N LEU A 80 -2.90 3.62 -5.84
CA LEU A 80 -2.44 3.36 -7.20
C LEU A 80 -3.17 4.31 -8.15
N ILE A 81 -2.42 5.02 -8.98
CA ILE A 81 -2.95 5.86 -10.05
C ILE A 81 -2.71 5.16 -11.38
N GLU A 82 -3.77 4.98 -12.13
CA GLU A 82 -3.76 4.46 -13.49
C GLU A 82 -3.86 5.60 -14.51
N HIS A 83 -3.08 5.48 -15.59
CA HIS A 83 -3.18 6.31 -16.78
C HIS A 83 -3.30 5.44 -18.02
N TRP A 84 -4.49 5.36 -18.58
CA TRP A 84 -4.81 4.62 -19.79
C TRP A 84 -4.78 5.49 -21.03
N THR A 85 -4.29 4.94 -22.13
CA THR A 85 -4.40 5.55 -23.45
C THR A 85 -4.68 4.46 -24.49
N SER A 86 -5.86 4.46 -25.09
CA SER A 86 -6.20 3.54 -26.17
C SER A 86 -5.54 3.93 -27.49
N VAL A 87 -5.40 2.98 -28.43
CA VAL A 87 -4.96 3.28 -29.80
C VAL A 87 -5.93 4.22 -30.53
N ALA A 88 -7.20 4.26 -30.13
CA ALA A 88 -8.20 5.21 -30.61
C ALA A 88 -8.13 6.58 -29.91
N ARG A 89 -7.11 6.82 -29.09
CA ARG A 89 -6.88 8.07 -28.35
C ARG A 89 -7.95 8.42 -27.30
N VAL A 90 -8.73 7.45 -26.87
CA VAL A 90 -9.51 7.60 -25.62
C VAL A 90 -8.55 7.44 -24.46
N THR A 91 -8.53 8.42 -23.57
CA THR A 91 -7.70 8.40 -22.35
C THR A 91 -8.58 8.27 -21.12
N GLY A 92 -8.03 7.68 -20.07
CA GLY A 92 -8.72 7.57 -18.80
C GLY A 92 -7.74 7.48 -17.64
N THR A 93 -8.24 7.73 -16.47
CA THR A 93 -7.47 7.66 -15.23
C THR A 93 -8.32 7.01 -14.16
N SER A 94 -7.70 6.15 -13.34
CA SER A 94 -8.35 5.68 -12.12
C SER A 94 -7.51 5.96 -10.88
N VAL A 95 -8.20 6.14 -9.76
CA VAL A 95 -7.65 6.16 -8.41
C VAL A 95 -8.08 4.89 -7.72
N ASN A 96 -7.10 4.11 -7.24
CA ASN A 96 -7.34 2.82 -6.59
C ASN A 96 -6.79 2.87 -5.17
N VAL A 97 -7.61 2.60 -4.18
CA VAL A 97 -7.25 2.68 -2.77
C VAL A 97 -7.82 1.50 -1.98
N TYR A 98 -7.04 0.97 -1.05
CA TYR A 98 -7.62 0.12 -0.02
C TYR A 98 -8.24 1.02 1.06
N ASP A 99 -9.57 1.08 1.07
CA ASP A 99 -10.36 1.78 2.08
C ASP A 99 -10.36 0.95 3.37
N ARG A 100 -9.51 1.32 4.30
CA ARG A 100 -9.34 0.61 5.57
C ARG A 100 -10.58 0.65 6.47
N ASP A 101 -11.38 1.73 6.36
CA ASP A 101 -12.57 1.91 7.18
C ASP A 101 -13.70 0.99 6.70
N ARG A 102 -13.75 0.70 5.40
CA ARG A 102 -14.68 -0.26 4.79
C ARG A 102 -14.09 -1.67 4.62
N GLY A 103 -12.76 -1.82 4.79
CA GLY A 103 -12.06 -3.10 4.64
C GLY A 103 -12.06 -3.65 3.21
N LYS A 104 -12.04 -2.78 2.21
CA LYS A 104 -12.13 -3.19 0.79
C LYS A 104 -11.37 -2.25 -0.14
N TRP A 105 -11.03 -2.75 -1.32
CA TRP A 105 -10.52 -1.94 -2.41
C TRP A 105 -11.63 -1.13 -3.05
N HIS A 106 -11.30 0.09 -3.43
CA HIS A 106 -12.17 1.02 -4.16
C HIS A 106 -11.43 1.55 -5.37
N GLN A 107 -12.12 1.62 -6.51
CA GLN A 107 -11.65 2.27 -7.73
C GLN A 107 -12.66 3.31 -8.18
N THR A 108 -12.18 4.52 -8.44
CA THR A 108 -12.87 5.53 -9.22
C THR A 108 -12.18 5.67 -10.56
N TRP A 109 -12.88 5.39 -11.65
CA TRP A 109 -12.43 5.59 -13.03
C TRP A 109 -13.15 6.76 -13.65
N VAL A 110 -12.42 7.54 -14.49
CA VAL A 110 -12.96 8.58 -15.36
C VAL A 110 -12.25 8.55 -16.70
N ASP A 111 -12.95 8.96 -17.78
CA ASP A 111 -12.36 8.95 -19.11
C ASP A 111 -12.66 10.23 -19.91
N SER A 112 -11.96 10.38 -21.05
CA SER A 112 -12.08 11.53 -21.93
C SER A 112 -13.41 11.61 -22.69
N GLY A 113 -14.26 10.59 -22.60
CA GLY A 113 -15.64 10.61 -23.08
C GLY A 113 -16.63 11.17 -22.07
N GLY A 114 -16.15 11.50 -20.85
CA GLY A 114 -17.01 11.96 -19.74
C GLY A 114 -17.66 10.80 -18.97
N GLY A 115 -17.21 9.57 -19.20
CA GLY A 115 -17.63 8.40 -18.44
C GLY A 115 -17.00 8.36 -17.03
N SER A 116 -17.71 7.76 -16.09
CA SER A 116 -17.21 7.43 -14.77
C SER A 116 -17.69 6.05 -14.32
N LEU A 117 -16.86 5.36 -13.54
CA LEU A 117 -17.18 4.05 -12.97
C LEU A 117 -16.62 3.94 -11.56
N GLU A 118 -17.49 3.57 -10.61
CA GLU A 118 -17.15 3.32 -9.22
C GLU A 118 -17.24 1.84 -8.95
N LEU A 119 -16.16 1.24 -8.46
CA LEU A 119 -16.08 -0.18 -8.16
C LEU A 119 -15.54 -0.42 -6.76
N ASP A 120 -16.11 -1.39 -6.07
CA ASP A 120 -15.63 -1.88 -4.78
C ASP A 120 -15.34 -3.39 -4.85
N GLY A 121 -14.37 -3.87 -4.06
CA GLY A 121 -14.11 -5.30 -3.99
C GLY A 121 -12.88 -5.68 -3.20
N ALA A 122 -12.28 -6.80 -3.54
CA ALA A 122 -11.18 -7.38 -2.79
C ALA A 122 -10.29 -8.30 -3.64
N LEU A 123 -9.14 -8.69 -3.07
CA LEU A 123 -8.37 -9.82 -3.58
C LEU A 123 -9.12 -11.12 -3.29
N VAL A 124 -9.46 -11.86 -4.34
CA VAL A 124 -10.10 -13.19 -4.26
C VAL A 124 -9.13 -14.21 -4.84
N ALA A 125 -8.66 -15.12 -4.01
CA ALA A 125 -7.54 -16.00 -4.33
C ALA A 125 -6.30 -15.17 -4.74
N ASN A 126 -5.94 -15.14 -6.02
CA ASN A 126 -4.82 -14.36 -6.55
C ASN A 126 -5.26 -13.26 -7.53
N ALA A 127 -6.55 -12.97 -7.65
CA ALA A 127 -7.10 -11.96 -8.56
C ALA A 127 -7.73 -10.80 -7.78
N MET A 128 -7.51 -9.58 -8.22
CA MET A 128 -8.28 -8.43 -7.74
C MET A 128 -9.61 -8.42 -8.48
N VAL A 129 -10.72 -8.46 -7.74
CA VAL A 129 -12.07 -8.46 -8.28
C VAL A 129 -12.82 -7.27 -7.72
N LEU A 130 -13.18 -6.33 -8.58
CA LEU A 130 -13.95 -5.15 -8.21
C LEU A 130 -15.26 -5.13 -8.98
N ALA A 131 -16.36 -4.72 -8.34
CA ALA A 131 -17.67 -4.67 -8.94
C ALA A 131 -18.44 -3.42 -8.51
N GLY A 132 -19.38 -3.02 -9.34
CA GLY A 132 -20.24 -1.85 -9.10
C GLY A 132 -21.37 -1.80 -10.12
N GLU A 133 -21.96 -0.64 -10.27
CA GLU A 133 -23.01 -0.40 -11.26
C GLU A 133 -22.71 0.83 -12.10
N ALA A 134 -23.01 0.76 -13.38
CA ALA A 134 -22.94 1.90 -14.27
C ALA A 134 -24.26 2.03 -15.06
N VAL A 135 -24.41 3.14 -15.78
CA VAL A 135 -25.46 3.29 -16.79
C VAL A 135 -25.25 2.22 -17.86
N ASP A 136 -26.31 1.54 -18.26
CA ASP A 136 -26.27 0.60 -19.37
C ASP A 136 -26.03 1.38 -20.69
N ALA A 137 -24.97 1.01 -21.41
CA ALA A 137 -24.60 1.70 -22.64
C ALA A 137 -25.69 1.62 -23.74
N ASP A 138 -26.41 0.51 -23.78
CA ASP A 138 -27.47 0.27 -24.75
C ASP A 138 -28.86 0.75 -24.28
N ALA A 139 -28.99 1.05 -22.98
CA ALA A 139 -30.24 1.51 -22.36
C ALA A 139 -29.95 2.57 -21.27
N PRO A 140 -29.72 3.84 -21.64
CA PRO A 140 -29.25 4.89 -20.70
C PRO A 140 -30.19 5.17 -19.51
N SER A 141 -31.43 4.70 -19.56
CA SER A 141 -32.38 4.76 -18.42
C SER A 141 -32.25 3.61 -17.43
N LYS A 142 -31.38 2.64 -17.71
CA LYS A 142 -31.14 1.45 -16.87
C LYS A 142 -29.74 1.45 -16.31
N ARG A 143 -29.52 0.61 -15.31
CA ARG A 143 -28.18 0.33 -14.77
C ARG A 143 -27.81 -1.12 -15.07
N ALA A 144 -26.51 -1.32 -15.32
CA ALA A 144 -25.93 -2.64 -15.51
C ALA A 144 -24.88 -2.87 -14.42
N LEU A 145 -24.81 -4.09 -13.92
CA LEU A 145 -23.71 -4.52 -13.06
C LEU A 145 -22.42 -4.53 -13.86
N GLN A 146 -21.35 -4.10 -13.24
CA GLN A 146 -20.00 -4.10 -13.80
C GLN A 146 -19.10 -4.95 -12.91
N ARG A 147 -18.23 -5.74 -13.51
CA ARG A 147 -17.21 -6.50 -12.78
C ARG A 147 -15.91 -6.46 -13.56
N ILE A 148 -14.82 -6.07 -12.90
CA ILE A 148 -13.48 -6.14 -13.47
C ILE A 148 -12.64 -7.09 -12.62
N THR A 149 -11.94 -7.99 -13.28
CA THR A 149 -11.04 -8.97 -12.65
C THR A 149 -9.64 -8.80 -13.23
N TRP A 150 -8.67 -8.47 -12.39
CA TRP A 150 -7.26 -8.45 -12.75
C TRP A 150 -6.58 -9.69 -12.21
N THR A 151 -6.04 -10.52 -13.10
CA THR A 151 -5.39 -11.79 -12.75
C THR A 151 -3.92 -11.75 -13.14
N PRO A 152 -2.97 -11.75 -12.18
CA PRO A 152 -1.56 -11.89 -12.48
C PRO A 152 -1.27 -13.26 -13.09
N GLN A 153 -0.41 -13.29 -14.10
CA GLN A 153 -0.02 -14.50 -14.81
C GLN A 153 1.39 -14.96 -14.37
N PRO A 154 1.73 -16.25 -14.48
CA PRO A 154 3.02 -16.76 -14.06
C PRO A 154 4.24 -16.11 -14.72
N ASN A 155 4.06 -15.57 -15.94
CA ASN A 155 5.11 -14.88 -16.70
C ASN A 155 5.25 -13.38 -16.35
N GLY A 156 4.50 -12.89 -15.36
CA GLY A 156 4.51 -11.50 -14.94
C GLY A 156 3.55 -10.58 -15.72
N ASP A 157 2.82 -11.11 -16.70
CA ASP A 157 1.71 -10.39 -17.34
C ASP A 157 0.52 -10.26 -16.37
N VAL A 158 -0.44 -9.40 -16.73
CA VAL A 158 -1.73 -9.31 -16.04
C VAL A 158 -2.84 -9.40 -17.08
N ARG A 159 -3.88 -10.21 -16.81
CA ARG A 159 -5.12 -10.17 -17.61
C ARG A 159 -6.15 -9.31 -16.88
N GLN A 160 -6.73 -8.35 -17.57
CA GLN A 160 -7.90 -7.60 -17.12
C GLN A 160 -9.12 -8.06 -17.93
N LEU A 161 -10.11 -8.60 -17.24
CA LEU A 161 -11.40 -8.96 -17.82
C LEU A 161 -12.47 -8.04 -17.24
N TRP A 162 -13.11 -7.24 -18.07
CA TRP A 162 -14.26 -6.41 -17.70
C TRP A 162 -15.53 -6.99 -18.32
N GLU A 163 -16.53 -7.19 -17.49
CA GLU A 163 -17.80 -7.79 -17.86
C GLU A 163 -18.95 -6.91 -17.36
N SER A 164 -20.06 -6.94 -18.09
CA SER A 164 -21.30 -6.24 -17.75
C SER A 164 -22.48 -7.21 -17.74
N SER A 165 -23.44 -6.99 -16.84
CA SER A 165 -24.69 -7.78 -16.75
C SER A 165 -25.89 -6.86 -16.60
N THR A 166 -26.90 -7.11 -17.42
CA THR A 166 -28.20 -6.38 -17.40
C THR A 166 -29.34 -7.20 -16.79
N ASP A 167 -29.07 -8.44 -16.34
CA ASP A 167 -30.05 -9.38 -15.80
C ASP A 167 -29.82 -9.75 -14.32
N GLY A 168 -29.11 -8.85 -13.59
CA GLY A 168 -28.83 -9.04 -12.17
C GLY A 168 -27.73 -10.07 -11.90
N GLY A 169 -26.77 -10.21 -12.83
CA GLY A 169 -25.61 -11.08 -12.67
C GLY A 169 -25.83 -12.54 -13.09
N LYS A 170 -26.94 -12.85 -13.76
CA LYS A 170 -27.22 -14.21 -14.26
C LYS A 170 -26.39 -14.52 -15.50
N THR A 171 -26.24 -13.55 -16.39
CA THR A 171 -25.35 -13.62 -17.56
C THR A 171 -24.42 -12.42 -17.59
N TRP A 172 -23.21 -12.61 -18.16
CA TRP A 172 -22.19 -11.59 -18.24
C TRP A 172 -21.67 -11.49 -19.67
N ASN A 173 -21.63 -10.27 -20.19
CA ASN A 173 -21.06 -9.95 -21.50
C ASN A 173 -19.69 -9.32 -21.31
N VAL A 174 -18.71 -9.75 -22.11
CA VAL A 174 -17.37 -9.18 -22.08
C VAL A 174 -17.41 -7.78 -22.71
N VAL A 175 -17.00 -6.78 -21.93
CA VAL A 175 -16.83 -5.39 -22.35
C VAL A 175 -15.39 -5.16 -22.82
N PHE A 176 -14.43 -5.75 -22.07
CA PHE A 176 -13.01 -5.65 -22.38
C PHE A 176 -12.28 -6.90 -21.87
N ASP A 177 -11.35 -7.41 -22.68
CA ASP A 177 -10.42 -8.47 -22.29
C ASP A 177 -9.03 -8.08 -22.77
N GLY A 178 -8.17 -7.66 -21.84
CA GLY A 178 -6.86 -7.13 -22.14
C GLY A 178 -5.76 -7.91 -21.46
N ARG A 179 -4.72 -8.26 -22.23
CA ARG A 179 -3.48 -8.80 -21.69
C ARG A 179 -2.45 -7.69 -21.60
N TYR A 180 -1.97 -7.45 -20.41
CA TYR A 180 -1.00 -6.44 -20.02
C TYR A 180 0.39 -7.08 -20.00
N THR A 181 1.26 -6.69 -20.91
CA THR A 181 2.66 -7.12 -20.95
C THR A 181 3.56 -5.93 -20.64
N LYS A 182 4.53 -6.12 -19.75
CA LYS A 182 5.43 -5.01 -19.35
C LYS A 182 6.21 -4.49 -20.54
N ARG A 183 6.27 -3.18 -20.64
CA ARG A 183 7.15 -2.50 -21.59
C ARG A 183 8.56 -2.47 -20.98
N THR A 184 9.53 -2.84 -21.75
CA THR A 184 10.97 -2.75 -21.45
C THR A 184 11.52 -1.36 -21.76
#